data_807e128634020c5a925d463e92d6a64e
#
_entry.id   807e128634020c5a925d463e92d6a64e
#
_cell.length_a   1.000
_cell.length_b   1.000
_cell.length_c   1.000
_cell.angle_alpha   90.00
_cell.angle_beta   90.00
_cell.angle_gamma   90.00
#
_symmetry.space_group_name_H-M   'P 1'
#
loop_
_entity.id
_entity.type
_entity.pdbx_description
1 polymer ?
#
loop_
_entity_poly.entity_id
_entity_poly.type
_entity_poly.pdbx_seq_one_letter_code
_entity_poly.pdbx_strand_id
1 'polypeptide(L)'
;MADSIFLTPVFVSRSSSPVSIRSFSSNVHQSHQCSPHCVLTAEENFIPDCIIQNPYTLPFSCGWKYFHIDRYAKDRFKKKPSTRKTISSRSNYLYRSPCGRSFLTLDEIEQYLLQTNSKLTIKFFVDDRTTRLESCIKYESKYILYDDITQGKEYVRIPVYNENNSNLPESFIYGTETRSKLIFSNDTTTMTCCSCTDNCRNRIKCPCWLKTFEQAKLNENEQILNWQRQNLSDEQMIIRFAYIHQRLKIPVWSGIYECNSKCLCHTKQCTNRLVQNSLYQQLQLFHTNTKGWALRVLHDIPYGSFINAYVGELITEQMAAKRDFKYLAILDHKSHLTATNNKNRKESSIKNKLDDVRILHAKNRIPVKCCIRSLNDTQTDNEDDDNDEDDDDSCFILDAKHYGSISRFYNHSCKPNVHIQNVFINSHNPRFPVIALFACRNIRAGEEICWDYNYSVGCMPNVRIDCQCQASNCRGRLL
;
A
#
# COMPACT_ATOMS: atom_id res chain seq x y z
N MET A 1 28.14 -17.31 -30.41
CA MET A 1 28.99 -16.30 -29.73
C MET A 1 28.20 -15.79 -28.53
N ALA A 2 28.67 -16.14 -27.35
CA ALA A 2 27.98 -15.82 -26.09
C ALA A 2 28.06 -14.32 -25.81
N ASP A 3 26.91 -13.70 -25.66
CA ASP A 3 26.82 -12.29 -25.24
C ASP A 3 27.33 -12.15 -23.80
N SER A 4 28.48 -11.51 -23.62
CA SER A 4 29.00 -11.16 -22.32
C SER A 4 28.13 -10.06 -21.69
N ILE A 5 27.33 -10.44 -20.72
CA ILE A 5 26.53 -9.53 -19.89
C ILE A 5 27.44 -9.07 -18.75
N PHE A 6 27.70 -7.76 -18.65
CA PHE A 6 28.37 -7.19 -17.49
C PHE A 6 27.37 -7.05 -16.34
N LEU A 7 27.62 -7.79 -15.26
CA LEU A 7 26.84 -7.75 -14.02
C LEU A 7 27.60 -6.95 -12.98
N THR A 8 27.06 -5.82 -12.54
CA THR A 8 27.60 -5.07 -11.39
C THR A 8 26.84 -5.46 -10.13
N PRO A 9 27.49 -6.05 -9.12
CA PRO A 9 26.82 -6.37 -7.86
C PRO A 9 26.52 -5.09 -7.09
N VAL A 10 25.31 -4.98 -6.55
CA VAL A 10 24.93 -3.93 -5.59
C VAL A 10 25.34 -4.43 -4.21
N PHE A 11 26.40 -3.87 -3.66
CA PHE A 11 26.84 -4.19 -2.30
C PHE A 11 26.01 -3.36 -1.29
N VAL A 12 25.36 -4.04 -0.38
CA VAL A 12 24.94 -3.48 0.89
C VAL A 12 26.18 -3.51 1.78
N SER A 13 26.85 -2.36 1.92
CA SER A 13 28.12 -2.26 2.65
C SER A 13 27.95 -2.56 4.13
N ARG A 14 28.55 -3.62 4.62
CA ARG A 14 29.16 -3.62 5.95
C ARG A 14 30.52 -2.92 5.80
N SER A 15 30.76 -1.89 6.59
CA SER A 15 31.99 -1.10 6.61
C SER A 15 33.24 -1.95 6.63
N SER A 16 34.01 -1.97 5.54
CA SER A 16 35.48 -2.19 5.49
C SER A 16 35.94 -2.12 4.03
N SER A 17 36.91 -1.25 3.77
CA SER A 17 37.87 -1.08 2.66
C SER A 17 37.62 -1.77 1.29
N PRO A 18 37.97 -1.11 0.17
CA PRO A 18 37.74 -1.63 -1.17
C PRO A 18 38.58 -2.87 -1.44
N VAL A 19 37.93 -4.01 -1.55
CA VAL A 19 38.57 -5.25 -1.98
C VAL A 19 38.62 -5.27 -3.50
N SER A 20 39.87 -5.29 -4.01
CA SER A 20 40.24 -5.54 -5.40
C SER A 20 39.40 -6.63 -6.05
N ILE A 21 38.85 -6.34 -7.23
CA ILE A 21 38.13 -7.28 -8.09
C ILE A 21 39.12 -8.37 -8.55
N ARG A 22 39.23 -9.45 -7.82
CA ARG A 22 39.84 -10.68 -8.30
C ARG A 22 38.77 -11.64 -8.75
N SER A 23 38.91 -12.09 -10.00
CA SER A 23 38.27 -13.20 -10.70
C SER A 23 37.14 -13.93 -9.96
N PHE A 24 35.91 -13.68 -10.43
CA PHE A 24 34.75 -14.48 -10.06
C PHE A 24 34.96 -15.91 -10.54
N SER A 25 35.18 -16.85 -9.61
CA SER A 25 34.94 -18.23 -9.89
C SER A 25 33.48 -18.40 -10.29
N SER A 26 33.23 -18.79 -11.51
CA SER A 26 31.92 -19.18 -12.01
C SER A 26 31.49 -20.43 -11.25
N ASN A 27 30.81 -20.29 -10.13
CA ASN A 27 29.97 -21.38 -9.67
C ASN A 27 28.84 -21.52 -10.69
N VAL A 28 29.11 -22.34 -11.70
CA VAL A 28 28.13 -22.79 -12.68
C VAL A 28 27.04 -23.48 -11.88
N HIS A 29 25.82 -22.96 -11.97
CA HIS A 29 24.65 -23.61 -11.39
C HIS A 29 24.61 -25.05 -11.94
N GLN A 30 24.87 -26.05 -11.10
CA GLN A 30 24.57 -27.43 -11.47
C GLN A 30 23.06 -27.53 -11.61
N SER A 31 22.57 -27.94 -12.78
CA SER A 31 21.13 -28.08 -13.03
C SER A 31 20.58 -29.14 -12.07
N HIS A 32 19.74 -28.66 -11.12
CA HIS A 32 19.05 -29.54 -10.18
C HIS A 32 17.58 -29.12 -10.10
N GLN A 33 16.74 -30.03 -9.65
CA GLN A 33 15.34 -29.69 -9.33
C GLN A 33 15.32 -29.01 -7.98
N CYS A 34 14.85 -27.74 -7.97
CA CYS A 34 14.75 -26.96 -6.74
C CYS A 34 13.72 -27.55 -5.77
N SER A 35 14.09 -27.59 -4.49
CA SER A 35 13.30 -28.16 -3.39
C SER A 35 13.52 -27.33 -2.12
N PRO A 36 12.84 -27.58 -1.00
CA PRO A 36 13.06 -26.87 0.25
C PRO A 36 14.52 -26.84 0.72
N HIS A 37 15.30 -27.85 0.42
CA HIS A 37 16.74 -27.89 0.75
C HIS A 37 17.54 -26.74 0.13
N CYS A 38 17.08 -26.15 -0.97
CA CYS A 38 17.76 -25.03 -1.64
C CYS A 38 17.81 -23.74 -0.79
N VAL A 39 16.93 -23.59 0.18
CA VAL A 39 16.80 -22.40 1.03
C VAL A 39 16.96 -22.70 2.51
N LEU A 40 16.93 -23.97 2.93
CA LEU A 40 16.84 -24.37 4.34
C LEU A 40 17.94 -23.72 5.19
N THR A 41 19.20 -23.90 4.82
CA THR A 41 20.35 -23.34 5.57
C THR A 41 20.40 -21.82 5.50
N ALA A 42 20.03 -21.22 4.37
CA ALA A 42 20.03 -19.78 4.18
C ALA A 42 18.92 -19.07 4.99
N GLU A 43 17.83 -19.78 5.25
CA GLU A 43 16.67 -19.27 5.99
C GLU A 43 16.60 -19.80 7.44
N GLU A 44 17.62 -20.51 7.90
CA GLU A 44 17.65 -21.12 9.24
C GLU A 44 17.53 -20.07 10.34
N ASN A 45 18.20 -18.93 10.16
CA ASN A 45 18.17 -17.78 11.08
C ASN A 45 17.15 -16.70 10.68
N PHE A 46 16.23 -17.03 9.79
CA PHE A 46 15.19 -16.09 9.40
C PHE A 46 14.20 -15.87 10.55
N ILE A 47 14.26 -14.68 11.16
CA ILE A 47 13.35 -14.22 12.19
C ILE A 47 12.39 -13.20 11.55
N PRO A 48 11.15 -13.60 11.20
CA PRO A 48 10.17 -12.69 10.57
C PRO A 48 9.83 -11.49 11.45
N ASP A 49 9.95 -11.67 12.76
CA ASP A 49 9.42 -10.76 13.79
C ASP A 49 10.42 -9.67 14.21
N CYS A 50 11.64 -9.67 13.67
CA CYS A 50 12.69 -8.68 13.95
C CYS A 50 13.20 -7.98 12.71
N ILE A 51 12.33 -7.33 11.94
CA ILE A 51 12.78 -6.48 10.83
C ILE A 51 13.34 -5.17 11.43
N ILE A 52 14.59 -5.21 11.88
CA ILE A 52 15.31 -4.05 12.43
C ILE A 52 15.91 -3.18 11.31
N GLN A 53 15.84 -3.64 10.05
CA GLN A 53 16.49 -3.04 8.90
C GLN A 53 15.50 -2.84 7.74
N ASN A 54 15.99 -2.26 6.64
CA ASN A 54 15.23 -2.15 5.41
C ASN A 54 14.67 -3.54 4.99
N PRO A 55 13.34 -3.75 4.94
CA PRO A 55 12.74 -5.05 4.65
C PRO A 55 13.11 -5.58 3.26
N TYR A 56 13.45 -4.72 2.32
CA TYR A 56 13.88 -5.11 0.98
C TYR A 56 15.31 -5.63 0.91
N THR A 57 16.06 -5.56 2.01
CA THR A 57 17.38 -6.21 2.14
C THR A 57 17.29 -7.63 2.74
N LEU A 58 16.12 -8.01 3.21
CA LEU A 58 15.88 -9.31 3.84
C LEU A 58 16.26 -10.50 2.93
N PRO A 59 16.00 -10.51 1.61
CA PRO A 59 16.47 -11.55 0.74
C PRO A 59 18.00 -11.76 0.80
N PHE A 60 18.77 -10.69 0.97
CA PHE A 60 20.24 -10.77 1.03
C PHE A 60 20.72 -11.45 2.30
N SER A 61 20.03 -11.22 3.42
CA SER A 61 20.30 -11.95 4.68
C SER A 61 20.04 -13.45 4.54
N CYS A 62 19.15 -13.84 3.61
CA CYS A 62 18.84 -15.22 3.25
C CYS A 62 19.67 -15.71 2.04
N GLY A 63 20.83 -15.13 1.78
CA GLY A 63 21.77 -15.60 0.76
C GLY A 63 21.45 -15.25 -0.69
N TRP A 64 20.39 -14.48 -0.95
CA TRP A 64 20.09 -13.97 -2.28
C TRP A 64 21.11 -12.90 -2.70
N LYS A 65 21.33 -12.77 -4.01
CA LYS A 65 22.17 -11.72 -4.61
C LYS A 65 21.36 -10.95 -5.64
N TYR A 66 21.62 -9.64 -5.75
CA TYR A 66 20.97 -8.74 -6.68
C TYR A 66 21.99 -8.03 -7.56
N PHE A 67 21.75 -7.99 -8.86
CA PHE A 67 22.63 -7.41 -9.85
C PHE A 67 21.88 -6.47 -10.77
N HIS A 68 22.48 -5.34 -11.10
CA HIS A 68 22.01 -4.50 -12.19
C HIS A 68 22.56 -5.01 -13.52
N ILE A 69 21.72 -5.02 -14.57
CA ILE A 69 22.11 -5.39 -15.92
C ILE A 69 22.34 -4.11 -16.71
N ASP A 70 23.60 -3.77 -16.99
CA ASP A 70 23.97 -2.66 -17.85
C ASP A 70 24.04 -3.08 -19.31
N ARG A 71 23.05 -2.64 -20.10
CA ARG A 71 22.94 -2.98 -21.53
C ARG A 71 23.61 -1.95 -22.44
N TYR A 72 24.09 -0.83 -21.91
CA TYR A 72 24.62 0.28 -22.70
C TYR A 72 26.10 0.14 -23.13
N ALA A 73 26.79 -0.91 -22.74
CA ALA A 73 28.21 -1.08 -23.05
C ALA A 73 28.51 -1.40 -24.54
N LYS A 74 27.51 -1.84 -25.32
CA LYS A 74 27.74 -2.25 -26.74
C LYS A 74 27.33 -1.23 -27.80
N ASP A 75 26.54 -0.20 -27.49
CA ASP A 75 26.02 0.72 -28.52
C ASP A 75 26.89 1.96 -28.81
N ARG A 76 28.02 2.11 -28.14
CA ARG A 76 28.96 3.24 -28.43
C ARG A 76 29.66 3.13 -29.78
N PHE A 77 29.52 2.02 -30.49
CA PHE A 77 30.23 1.78 -31.76
C PHE A 77 29.33 1.58 -33.00
N LYS A 78 28.02 1.74 -32.92
CA LYS A 78 27.17 1.64 -34.13
C LYS A 78 26.32 2.89 -34.31
N LYS A 79 26.75 3.73 -35.24
CA LYS A 79 25.96 4.81 -35.84
C LYS A 79 24.97 4.19 -36.83
N LYS A 80 23.66 4.27 -36.54
CA LYS A 80 22.54 4.70 -37.46
C LYS A 80 21.20 4.35 -36.79
N PRO A 81 20.23 5.26 -36.80
CA PRO A 81 18.89 4.99 -36.31
C PRO A 81 18.07 4.33 -37.39
N SER A 82 17.63 3.12 -37.23
CA SER A 82 16.58 2.52 -38.06
C SER A 82 15.43 2.06 -37.14
N THR A 83 14.27 2.63 -37.44
CA THR A 83 12.91 2.14 -37.19
C THR A 83 12.57 1.63 -35.79
N ARG A 84 11.61 2.31 -35.18
CA ARG A 84 10.93 1.93 -33.93
C ARG A 84 10.49 0.46 -33.98
N LYS A 85 11.28 -0.41 -33.42
CA LYS A 85 10.82 -1.73 -32.95
C LYS A 85 10.44 -1.60 -31.49
N THR A 86 9.22 -1.98 -31.17
CA THR A 86 8.70 -2.18 -29.82
C THR A 86 9.75 -2.89 -28.96
N ILE A 87 10.35 -2.15 -28.03
CA ILE A 87 11.28 -2.70 -27.04
C ILE A 87 10.45 -3.55 -26.10
N SER A 88 10.51 -4.87 -26.27
CA SER A 88 10.03 -5.80 -25.24
C SER A 88 10.66 -5.41 -23.91
N SER A 89 9.86 -5.28 -22.85
CA SER A 89 10.28 -4.94 -21.50
C SER A 89 11.22 -6.01 -20.94
N ARG A 90 12.49 -5.98 -21.33
CA ARG A 90 13.52 -6.87 -20.76
C ARG A 90 13.93 -6.29 -19.41
N SER A 91 13.88 -7.13 -18.38
CA SER A 91 14.31 -6.79 -17.02
C SER A 91 15.70 -6.18 -17.00
N ASN A 92 15.86 -5.17 -16.15
CA ASN A 92 17.13 -4.46 -15.96
C ASN A 92 17.87 -4.93 -14.69
N TYR A 93 17.42 -6.02 -14.11
CA TYR A 93 17.97 -6.63 -12.90
C TYR A 93 18.00 -8.14 -13.03
N LEU A 94 18.85 -8.76 -12.19
CA LEU A 94 18.96 -10.21 -12.02
C LEU A 94 19.01 -10.50 -10.53
N TYR A 95 18.13 -11.38 -10.07
CA TYR A 95 18.27 -12.01 -8.76
C TYR A 95 18.92 -13.40 -8.91
N ARG A 96 19.75 -13.76 -7.94
CA ARG A 96 20.31 -15.11 -7.82
C ARG A 96 19.98 -15.67 -6.45
N SER A 97 19.34 -16.84 -6.43
CA SER A 97 18.96 -17.55 -5.19
C SER A 97 20.18 -18.13 -4.47
N PRO A 98 20.00 -18.59 -3.21
CA PRO A 98 21.06 -19.26 -2.45
C PRO A 98 21.64 -20.49 -3.16
N CYS A 99 20.81 -21.26 -3.89
CA CYS A 99 21.27 -22.42 -4.66
C CYS A 99 21.90 -22.05 -6.02
N GLY A 100 22.02 -20.76 -6.34
CA GLY A 100 22.69 -20.27 -7.55
C GLY A 100 21.79 -20.06 -8.77
N ARG A 101 20.48 -20.40 -8.71
CA ARG A 101 19.54 -20.18 -9.81
C ARG A 101 19.30 -18.68 -10.01
N SER A 102 19.26 -18.25 -11.26
CA SER A 102 19.09 -16.84 -11.65
C SER A 102 17.70 -16.55 -12.18
N PHE A 103 17.15 -15.36 -11.87
CA PHE A 103 15.80 -14.94 -12.20
C PHE A 103 15.79 -13.50 -12.75
N LEU A 104 15.02 -13.26 -13.77
CA LEU A 104 14.85 -11.95 -14.42
C LEU A 104 13.50 -11.31 -14.16
N THR A 105 12.53 -12.06 -13.60
CA THR A 105 11.18 -11.59 -13.34
C THR A 105 10.75 -11.93 -11.90
N LEU A 106 9.85 -11.14 -11.33
CA LEU A 106 9.25 -11.44 -10.04
C LEU A 106 8.36 -12.69 -10.09
N ASP A 107 7.75 -13.00 -11.24
CA ASP A 107 6.95 -14.23 -11.41
C ASP A 107 7.81 -15.48 -11.22
N GLU A 108 9.02 -15.50 -11.82
CA GLU A 108 9.95 -16.61 -11.65
C GLU A 108 10.42 -16.75 -10.20
N ILE A 109 10.67 -15.62 -9.52
CA ILE A 109 11.04 -15.61 -8.10
C ILE A 109 9.88 -16.13 -7.26
N GLU A 110 8.66 -15.66 -7.47
CA GLU A 110 7.49 -16.10 -6.72
C GLU A 110 7.25 -17.61 -6.87
N GLN A 111 7.41 -18.15 -8.08
CA GLN A 111 7.35 -19.60 -8.31
C GLN A 111 8.45 -20.36 -7.57
N TYR A 112 9.68 -19.83 -7.55
CA TYR A 112 10.79 -20.44 -6.82
C TYR A 112 10.55 -20.44 -5.31
N LEU A 113 10.13 -19.30 -4.73
CA LEU A 113 9.81 -19.22 -3.30
C LEU A 113 8.76 -20.25 -2.89
N LEU A 114 7.82 -20.52 -3.78
CA LEU A 114 6.80 -21.52 -3.64
C LEU A 114 7.34 -22.95 -3.66
N GLN A 115 8.07 -23.25 -4.73
CA GLN A 115 8.62 -24.57 -4.96
C GLN A 115 9.58 -25.00 -3.83
N THR A 116 10.27 -24.02 -3.24
CA THR A 116 11.21 -24.24 -2.14
C THR A 116 10.57 -24.11 -0.75
N ASN A 117 9.27 -23.82 -0.66
CA ASN A 117 8.57 -23.50 0.60
C ASN A 117 9.32 -22.46 1.44
N SER A 118 9.85 -21.42 0.78
CA SER A 118 10.63 -20.35 1.39
C SER A 118 9.81 -19.58 2.43
N LYS A 119 10.47 -19.13 3.50
CA LYS A 119 9.90 -18.21 4.48
C LYS A 119 9.77 -16.77 3.94
N LEU A 120 10.54 -16.43 2.88
CA LEU A 120 10.44 -15.16 2.19
C LEU A 120 9.16 -15.08 1.37
N THR A 121 8.62 -13.86 1.24
CA THR A 121 7.49 -13.54 0.38
C THR A 121 7.91 -12.56 -0.71
N ILE A 122 7.20 -12.56 -1.83
CA ILE A 122 7.55 -11.75 -3.01
C ILE A 122 7.56 -10.24 -2.73
N LYS A 123 6.85 -9.76 -1.71
CA LYS A 123 6.83 -8.34 -1.31
C LYS A 123 8.20 -7.77 -0.94
N PHE A 124 9.16 -8.60 -0.55
CA PHE A 124 10.52 -8.20 -0.20
C PHE A 124 11.47 -8.07 -1.39
N PHE A 125 11.04 -8.48 -2.59
CA PHE A 125 11.82 -8.35 -3.81
C PHE A 125 11.39 -7.10 -4.60
N VAL A 126 12.34 -6.43 -5.22
CA VAL A 126 12.13 -5.14 -5.92
C VAL A 126 12.37 -5.33 -7.41
N ASP A 127 11.48 -4.78 -8.24
CA ASP A 127 11.49 -4.90 -9.70
C ASP A 127 11.94 -3.63 -10.44
N ASP A 128 12.39 -2.60 -9.71
CA ASP A 128 12.81 -1.35 -10.29
C ASP A 128 14.23 -0.94 -9.84
N ARG A 129 14.94 -0.19 -10.71
CA ARG A 129 16.29 0.32 -10.44
C ARG A 129 16.32 1.55 -9.56
N THR A 130 15.18 2.19 -9.39
CA THR A 130 15.13 3.48 -8.69
C THR A 130 15.02 3.31 -7.19
N THR A 131 14.56 2.17 -6.72
CA THR A 131 14.52 1.84 -5.29
C THR A 131 15.92 1.47 -4.82
N ARG A 132 16.44 2.22 -3.87
CA ARG A 132 17.73 1.96 -3.26
C ARG A 132 17.59 0.91 -2.17
N LEU A 133 18.43 -0.10 -2.23
CA LEU A 133 18.45 -1.22 -1.28
C LEU A 133 19.55 -1.01 -0.23
N GLU A 134 19.60 0.19 0.32
CA GLU A 134 20.55 0.57 1.36
C GLU A 134 19.97 0.34 2.76
N SER A 135 20.82 0.45 3.77
CA SER A 135 20.40 0.45 5.16
C SER A 135 19.45 1.63 5.44
N CYS A 136 18.63 1.50 6.48
CA CYS A 136 17.80 2.60 6.93
C CYS A 136 18.61 3.85 7.28
N ILE A 137 18.07 5.03 6.97
CA ILE A 137 18.62 6.29 7.44
C ILE A 137 18.62 6.28 8.96
N LYS A 138 19.74 6.71 9.55
CA LYS A 138 19.87 6.90 10.99
C LYS A 138 19.85 8.39 11.29
N TYR A 139 19.02 8.78 12.24
CA TYR A 139 18.98 10.13 12.80
C TYR A 139 19.70 10.16 14.16
N GLU A 140 20.13 11.34 14.60
CA GLU A 140 20.85 11.47 15.85
C GLU A 140 20.02 10.99 17.04
N SER A 141 20.54 10.04 17.80
CA SER A 141 19.84 9.39 18.92
C SER A 141 19.45 10.36 20.04
N LYS A 142 20.20 11.47 20.21
CA LYS A 142 19.91 12.49 21.24
C LYS A 142 18.55 13.19 21.07
N TYR A 143 17.96 13.12 19.87
CA TYR A 143 16.65 13.69 19.55
C TYR A 143 15.51 12.63 19.56
N ILE A 144 15.84 11.39 19.83
CA ILE A 144 14.83 10.33 20.03
C ILE A 144 14.29 10.47 21.44
N LEU A 145 13.03 10.91 21.54
CA LEU A 145 12.35 11.13 22.83
C LEU A 145 11.69 9.85 23.35
N TYR A 146 11.36 8.93 22.47
CA TYR A 146 10.72 7.67 22.81
C TYR A 146 11.04 6.61 21.74
N ASP A 147 11.46 5.41 22.16
CA ASP A 147 12.00 4.40 21.25
C ASP A 147 10.92 3.71 20.40
N ASP A 148 9.71 3.57 20.93
CA ASP A 148 8.64 2.85 20.24
C ASP A 148 7.24 3.29 20.67
N ILE A 149 6.60 4.16 19.88
CA ILE A 149 5.24 4.62 20.12
C ILE A 149 4.19 3.51 20.00
N THR A 150 4.52 2.39 19.34
CA THR A 150 3.60 1.26 19.16
C THR A 150 3.47 0.42 20.42
N GLN A 151 4.37 0.59 21.39
CA GLN A 151 4.43 -0.19 22.62
C GLN A 151 4.54 -1.71 22.35
N GLY A 152 5.27 -2.09 21.30
CA GLY A 152 5.47 -3.47 20.89
C GLY A 152 4.26 -4.13 20.20
N LYS A 153 3.25 -3.36 19.80
CA LYS A 153 2.06 -3.90 19.08
C LYS A 153 2.28 -4.09 17.57
N GLU A 154 3.37 -3.55 17.04
CA GLU A 154 3.78 -3.79 15.66
C GLU A 154 5.08 -4.60 15.63
N TYR A 155 5.39 -5.23 14.49
CA TYR A 155 6.65 -5.97 14.34
C TYR A 155 7.87 -5.05 14.29
N VAL A 156 7.68 -3.78 13.94
CA VAL A 156 8.72 -2.77 13.84
C VAL A 156 8.50 -1.69 14.90
N ARG A 157 9.58 -1.24 15.53
CA ARG A 157 9.54 -0.08 16.42
C ARG A 157 9.41 1.20 15.62
N ILE A 158 8.62 2.14 16.13
CA ILE A 158 8.47 3.46 15.53
C ILE A 158 8.95 4.50 16.53
N PRO A 159 10.20 4.98 16.42
CA PRO A 159 10.75 5.98 17.32
C PRO A 159 10.09 7.34 17.12
N VAL A 160 9.96 8.10 18.20
CA VAL A 160 9.50 9.48 18.23
C VAL A 160 10.71 10.41 18.25
N TYR A 161 10.83 11.23 17.23
CA TYR A 161 11.97 12.13 17.01
C TYR A 161 11.54 13.59 17.03
N ASN A 162 12.23 14.42 17.80
CA ASN A 162 11.99 15.85 17.85
C ASN A 162 13.29 16.63 18.12
N GLU A 163 13.78 17.32 17.11
CA GLU A 163 14.98 18.18 17.22
C GLU A 163 14.66 19.62 17.64
N ASN A 164 13.39 20.01 17.59
CA ASN A 164 12.96 21.37 17.89
C ASN A 164 12.79 21.63 19.38
N ASN A 165 12.29 20.62 20.12
CA ASN A 165 12.01 20.70 21.55
C ASN A 165 11.79 19.29 22.12
N SER A 166 11.49 19.20 23.43
CA SER A 166 11.22 17.94 24.15
C SER A 166 9.75 17.54 24.21
N ASN A 167 8.87 18.19 23.44
CA ASN A 167 7.43 17.86 23.47
C ASN A 167 7.19 16.50 22.83
N LEU A 168 6.32 15.71 23.43
CA LEU A 168 5.80 14.48 22.91
C LEU A 168 4.44 14.72 22.22
N PRO A 169 3.99 13.83 21.33
CA PRO A 169 2.65 13.87 20.78
C PRO A 169 1.60 13.67 21.90
N GLU A 170 0.38 14.17 21.66
CA GLU A 170 -0.74 13.91 22.56
C GLU A 170 -0.89 12.39 22.80
N SER A 171 -1.12 12.02 24.07
CA SER A 171 -1.27 10.62 24.46
C SER A 171 -2.50 10.00 23.81
N PHE A 172 -2.37 8.78 23.32
CA PHE A 172 -3.45 7.97 22.77
C PHE A 172 -3.17 6.49 23.01
N ILE A 173 -4.20 5.67 22.90
CA ILE A 173 -4.05 4.22 22.95
C ILE A 173 -3.71 3.72 21.57
N TYR A 174 -2.51 3.15 21.37
CA TYR A 174 -2.14 2.54 20.12
C TYR A 174 -2.99 1.29 19.84
N GLY A 175 -3.52 1.16 18.63
CA GLY A 175 -4.31 0.01 18.17
C GLY A 175 -3.92 -0.40 16.75
N THR A 176 -3.97 -1.71 16.48
CA THR A 176 -3.71 -2.30 15.16
C THR A 176 -4.99 -2.68 14.42
N GLU A 177 -6.13 -2.67 15.12
CA GLU A 177 -7.44 -3.01 14.58
C GLU A 177 -8.48 -1.96 14.96
N THR A 178 -9.43 -1.71 14.08
CA THR A 178 -10.58 -0.85 14.38
C THR A 178 -11.42 -1.47 15.48
N ARG A 179 -11.81 -0.67 16.47
CA ARG A 179 -12.73 -1.11 17.52
C ARG A 179 -14.07 -0.41 17.39
N SER A 180 -15.14 -1.08 17.77
CA SER A 180 -16.48 -0.53 17.83
C SER A 180 -17.13 -0.80 19.17
N LYS A 181 -17.85 0.19 19.67
CA LYS A 181 -18.82 0.01 20.76
C LYS A 181 -20.23 -0.17 20.24
N LEU A 182 -20.43 0.05 18.91
CA LEU A 182 -21.71 -0.12 18.27
C LEU A 182 -22.02 -1.60 18.13
N ILE A 183 -23.22 -1.99 18.52
CA ILE A 183 -23.73 -3.35 18.33
C ILE A 183 -24.37 -3.34 16.94
N PHE A 184 -23.72 -3.98 15.99
CA PHE A 184 -24.36 -4.25 14.71
C PHE A 184 -25.10 -5.56 14.83
N SER A 185 -26.35 -5.61 14.38
CA SER A 185 -27.03 -6.88 14.10
C SER A 185 -26.08 -7.69 13.22
N ASN A 186 -25.72 -8.90 13.66
CA ASN A 186 -24.85 -9.78 12.89
C ASN A 186 -25.43 -9.96 11.50
N ASP A 187 -25.02 -9.07 10.59
CA ASP A 187 -25.34 -9.17 9.19
C ASP A 187 -24.61 -10.41 8.67
N THR A 188 -25.32 -11.55 8.73
CA THR A 188 -24.87 -12.84 8.23
C THR A 188 -24.87 -12.84 6.70
N THR A 189 -24.55 -11.72 6.07
CA THR A 189 -24.25 -11.71 4.65
C THR A 189 -23.19 -12.77 4.45
N THR A 190 -23.53 -13.78 3.65
CA THR A 190 -22.69 -14.94 3.39
C THR A 190 -21.34 -14.46 2.84
N MET A 191 -20.33 -14.36 3.72
CA MET A 191 -19.00 -13.99 3.31
C MET A 191 -18.47 -14.99 2.28
N THR A 192 -18.02 -14.50 1.15
CA THR A 192 -17.27 -15.32 0.20
C THR A 192 -16.00 -15.80 0.87
N CYS A 193 -15.76 -17.09 0.90
CA CYS A 193 -14.55 -17.70 1.41
C CYS A 193 -14.03 -18.76 0.43
N CYS A 194 -12.75 -19.09 0.53
CA CYS A 194 -12.08 -20.03 -0.36
C CYS A 194 -11.57 -21.27 0.37
N SER A 195 -11.49 -22.38 -0.37
CA SER A 195 -10.85 -23.64 0.04
C SER A 195 -9.53 -23.89 -0.70
N CYS A 196 -8.85 -22.83 -1.14
CA CYS A 196 -7.62 -22.94 -1.93
C CYS A 196 -6.49 -23.57 -1.11
N THR A 197 -5.84 -24.59 -1.68
CA THR A 197 -4.67 -25.27 -1.10
C THR A 197 -3.35 -24.72 -1.66
N ASP A 198 -3.41 -23.92 -2.75
CA ASP A 198 -2.27 -23.30 -3.42
C ASP A 198 -1.98 -21.88 -2.87
N ASN A 199 -2.52 -21.52 -1.73
CA ASN A 199 -2.43 -20.15 -1.16
C ASN A 199 -2.93 -19.06 -2.11
N CYS A 200 -4.02 -19.34 -2.83
CA CYS A 200 -4.72 -18.42 -3.74
C CYS A 200 -3.87 -17.89 -4.90
N ARG A 201 -2.84 -18.63 -5.32
CA ARG A 201 -2.00 -18.26 -6.46
C ARG A 201 -2.73 -18.42 -7.77
N ASN A 202 -3.55 -19.44 -7.90
CA ASN A 202 -4.49 -19.55 -9.00
C ASN A 202 -5.70 -18.64 -8.74
N ARG A 203 -5.57 -17.37 -9.15
CA ARG A 203 -6.57 -16.32 -8.93
C ARG A 203 -7.92 -16.64 -9.55
N ILE A 204 -7.93 -17.33 -10.71
CA ILE A 204 -9.12 -17.72 -11.45
C ILE A 204 -9.98 -18.72 -10.65
N LYS A 205 -9.34 -19.51 -9.77
CA LYS A 205 -10.01 -20.51 -8.95
C LYS A 205 -10.38 -20.01 -7.54
N CYS A 206 -9.86 -18.85 -7.13
CA CYS A 206 -10.11 -18.33 -5.80
C CYS A 206 -11.37 -17.44 -5.75
N PRO A 207 -12.44 -17.83 -5.05
CA PRO A 207 -13.68 -17.04 -4.97
C PRO A 207 -13.48 -15.62 -4.44
N CYS A 208 -12.53 -15.40 -3.51
CA CYS A 208 -12.23 -14.07 -2.97
C CYS A 208 -11.59 -13.16 -4.02
N TRP A 209 -10.67 -13.67 -4.86
CA TRP A 209 -10.15 -12.94 -6.01
C TRP A 209 -11.23 -12.63 -7.05
N LEU A 210 -12.07 -13.61 -7.36
CA LEU A 210 -13.18 -13.45 -8.29
C LEU A 210 -14.16 -12.39 -7.80
N LYS A 211 -14.48 -12.37 -6.49
CA LYS A 211 -15.33 -11.34 -5.89
C LYS A 211 -14.79 -9.93 -6.13
N THR A 212 -13.49 -9.71 -5.95
CA THR A 212 -12.85 -8.42 -6.24
C THR A 212 -13.03 -8.02 -7.72
N PHE A 213 -12.78 -8.96 -8.62
CA PHE A 213 -12.89 -8.71 -10.06
C PHE A 213 -14.34 -8.47 -10.51
N GLU A 214 -15.29 -9.27 -10.03
CA GLU A 214 -16.72 -9.13 -10.33
C GLU A 214 -17.26 -7.78 -9.86
N GLN A 215 -16.94 -7.38 -8.63
CA GLN A 215 -17.35 -6.07 -8.11
C GLN A 215 -16.75 -4.93 -8.93
N ALA A 216 -15.51 -5.03 -9.35
CA ALA A 216 -14.88 -4.05 -10.21
C ALA A 216 -15.51 -4.00 -11.61
N LYS A 217 -15.92 -5.15 -12.15
CA LYS A 217 -16.60 -5.25 -13.45
C LYS A 217 -18.01 -4.64 -13.39
N LEU A 218 -18.76 -4.94 -12.31
CA LEU A 218 -20.09 -4.36 -12.07
C LEU A 218 -20.06 -2.84 -11.90
N ASN A 219 -18.98 -2.29 -11.34
CA ASN A 219 -18.80 -0.86 -11.15
C ASN A 219 -17.99 -0.20 -12.28
N GLU A 220 -17.97 -0.80 -13.47
CA GLU A 220 -17.38 -0.25 -14.68
C GLU A 220 -15.94 0.26 -14.47
N ASN A 221 -15.10 -0.53 -13.77
CA ASN A 221 -13.71 -0.15 -13.52
C ASN A 221 -12.98 0.14 -14.83
N GLU A 222 -12.42 1.33 -14.96
CA GLU A 222 -11.83 1.83 -16.19
C GLU A 222 -10.67 0.95 -16.71
N GLN A 223 -9.88 0.35 -15.82
CA GLN A 223 -8.83 -0.59 -16.21
C GLN A 223 -9.41 -1.83 -16.89
N ILE A 224 -10.52 -2.36 -16.36
CA ILE A 224 -11.21 -3.53 -16.94
C ILE A 224 -11.81 -3.13 -18.30
N LEU A 225 -12.49 -1.99 -18.37
CA LEU A 225 -13.06 -1.48 -19.63
C LEU A 225 -11.98 -1.30 -20.72
N ASN A 226 -10.81 -0.77 -20.35
CA ASN A 226 -9.68 -0.62 -21.27
C ASN A 226 -9.15 -1.98 -21.74
N TRP A 227 -9.06 -2.98 -20.89
CA TRP A 227 -8.64 -4.33 -21.27
C TRP A 227 -9.68 -5.04 -22.14
N GLN A 228 -10.98 -4.83 -21.89
CA GLN A 228 -12.05 -5.33 -22.73
C GLN A 228 -11.97 -4.74 -24.15
N ARG A 229 -11.69 -3.43 -24.28
CA ARG A 229 -11.44 -2.79 -25.58
C ARG A 229 -10.22 -3.37 -26.34
N GLN A 230 -9.27 -3.97 -25.60
CA GLN A 230 -8.11 -4.68 -26.14
C GLN A 230 -8.39 -6.18 -26.38
N ASN A 231 -9.64 -6.63 -26.21
CA ASN A 231 -10.08 -8.02 -26.36
C ASN A 231 -9.36 -9.02 -25.43
N LEU A 232 -8.97 -8.60 -24.21
CA LEU A 232 -8.46 -9.54 -23.22
C LEU A 232 -9.61 -10.40 -22.67
N SER A 233 -9.36 -11.69 -22.47
CA SER A 233 -10.30 -12.57 -21.77
C SER A 233 -10.39 -12.23 -20.29
N ASP A 234 -11.50 -12.60 -19.63
CA ASP A 234 -11.66 -12.42 -18.17
C ASP A 234 -10.50 -13.06 -17.40
N GLU A 235 -10.04 -14.25 -17.79
CA GLU A 235 -8.88 -14.92 -17.18
C GLU A 235 -7.60 -14.08 -17.26
N GLN A 236 -7.31 -13.53 -18.46
CA GLN A 236 -6.16 -12.66 -18.67
C GLN A 236 -6.24 -11.38 -17.85
N MET A 237 -7.44 -10.86 -17.60
CA MET A 237 -7.67 -9.69 -16.77
C MET A 237 -7.51 -10.02 -15.28
N ILE A 238 -8.12 -11.11 -14.80
CA ILE A 238 -8.08 -11.52 -13.38
C ILE A 238 -6.64 -11.70 -12.88
N ILE A 239 -5.77 -12.34 -13.63
CA ILE A 239 -4.38 -12.55 -13.22
C ILE A 239 -3.55 -11.28 -13.12
N ARG A 240 -4.00 -10.17 -13.73
CA ARG A 240 -3.32 -8.87 -13.77
C ARG A 240 -4.01 -7.80 -12.92
N PHE A 241 -5.12 -8.13 -12.26
CA PHE A 241 -5.95 -7.19 -11.51
C PHE A 241 -5.60 -7.17 -10.03
N ALA A 242 -5.80 -6.02 -9.38
CA ALA A 242 -5.55 -5.79 -7.95
C ALA A 242 -4.07 -6.04 -7.53
N TYR A 243 -3.82 -6.92 -6.57
CA TYR A 243 -2.46 -7.15 -6.06
C TYR A 243 -1.60 -7.92 -7.06
N ILE A 244 -0.51 -7.32 -7.53
CA ILE A 244 0.52 -7.97 -8.33
C ILE A 244 1.80 -8.03 -7.50
N HIS A 245 2.33 -9.24 -7.27
CA HIS A 245 3.49 -9.48 -6.40
C HIS A 245 3.35 -8.83 -5.02
N GLN A 246 2.15 -8.96 -4.43
CA GLN A 246 1.77 -8.32 -3.16
C GLN A 246 1.97 -6.79 -3.15
N ARG A 247 1.69 -6.13 -4.27
CA ARG A 247 1.65 -4.67 -4.42
C ARG A 247 0.39 -4.24 -5.16
N LEU A 248 -0.14 -3.09 -4.80
CA LEU A 248 -1.27 -2.45 -5.46
C LEU A 248 -0.80 -1.18 -6.18
N LYS A 249 -0.59 -1.28 -7.48
CA LYS A 249 -0.15 -0.13 -8.28
C LYS A 249 -1.31 0.74 -8.76
N ILE A 250 -2.49 0.15 -8.93
CA ILE A 250 -3.69 0.84 -9.41
C ILE A 250 -4.81 0.62 -8.40
N PRO A 251 -5.44 1.68 -7.88
CA PRO A 251 -6.55 1.56 -6.95
C PRO A 251 -7.75 0.81 -7.55
N VAL A 252 -8.42 0.02 -6.73
CA VAL A 252 -9.68 -0.69 -7.06
C VAL A 252 -10.82 -0.03 -6.32
N TRP A 253 -11.51 0.89 -6.98
CA TRP A 253 -12.53 1.74 -6.34
C TRP A 253 -13.71 0.95 -5.78
N SER A 254 -14.06 -0.18 -6.38
CA SER A 254 -15.07 -1.11 -5.87
C SER A 254 -14.65 -1.89 -4.62
N GLY A 255 -13.43 -1.63 -4.13
CA GLY A 255 -12.85 -2.34 -3.00
C GLY A 255 -12.17 -3.66 -3.38
N ILE A 256 -11.29 -4.12 -2.50
CA ILE A 256 -10.59 -5.40 -2.61
C ILE A 256 -11.12 -6.34 -1.54
N TYR A 257 -11.48 -7.56 -1.92
CA TYR A 257 -11.96 -8.60 -1.02
C TYR A 257 -10.81 -9.58 -0.73
N GLU A 258 -10.16 -9.41 0.43
CA GLU A 258 -9.12 -10.34 0.86
C GLU A 258 -9.72 -11.65 1.39
N CYS A 259 -8.90 -12.70 1.40
CA CYS A 259 -9.26 -13.95 2.08
C CYS A 259 -9.45 -13.67 3.58
N ASN A 260 -10.53 -14.18 4.15
CA ASN A 260 -10.95 -13.90 5.53
C ASN A 260 -10.64 -15.06 6.48
N SER A 261 -11.05 -14.95 7.73
CA SER A 261 -10.84 -15.96 8.78
C SER A 261 -11.48 -17.33 8.49
N LYS A 262 -12.51 -17.39 7.62
CA LYS A 262 -13.17 -18.64 7.21
C LYS A 262 -12.50 -19.32 6.01
N CYS A 263 -11.52 -18.67 5.36
CA CYS A 263 -10.79 -19.26 4.24
C CYS A 263 -9.77 -20.30 4.72
N LEU A 264 -9.64 -21.41 4.00
CA LEU A 264 -8.72 -22.51 4.32
C LEU A 264 -7.26 -22.23 3.87
N CYS A 265 -7.02 -21.18 3.06
CA CYS A 265 -5.69 -20.80 2.65
C CYS A 265 -4.83 -20.32 3.82
N HIS A 266 -3.50 -20.52 3.74
CA HIS A 266 -2.57 -20.20 4.80
C HIS A 266 -2.52 -18.69 5.10
N THR A 267 -2.64 -18.30 6.37
CA THR A 267 -2.77 -16.90 6.80
C THR A 267 -1.59 -16.01 6.41
N LYS A 268 -0.35 -16.53 6.46
CA LYS A 268 0.89 -15.76 6.16
C LYS A 268 1.37 -15.89 4.71
N GLN A 269 1.00 -16.98 3.99
CA GLN A 269 1.51 -17.27 2.64
C GLN A 269 0.50 -17.00 1.53
N CYS A 270 -0.76 -16.75 1.87
CA CYS A 270 -1.80 -16.47 0.89
C CYS A 270 -1.50 -15.14 0.16
N THR A 271 -1.56 -15.19 -1.19
CA THR A 271 -1.30 -14.02 -2.04
C THR A 271 -2.41 -12.97 -1.98
N ASN A 272 -3.60 -13.35 -1.49
CA ASN A 272 -4.75 -12.46 -1.27
C ASN A 272 -4.94 -12.09 0.21
N ARG A 273 -3.86 -11.96 0.97
CA ARG A 273 -3.83 -11.46 2.35
C ARG A 273 -2.64 -10.52 2.49
N LEU A 274 -2.84 -9.25 2.23
CA LEU A 274 -1.77 -8.25 2.29
C LEU A 274 -1.99 -7.27 3.44
N VAL A 275 -3.19 -6.71 3.55
CA VAL A 275 -3.54 -5.68 4.55
C VAL A 275 -3.67 -6.26 5.96
N GLN A 276 -3.96 -7.54 6.07
CA GLN A 276 -4.03 -8.28 7.35
C GLN A 276 -2.65 -8.53 8.00
N ASN A 277 -1.56 -8.25 7.27
CA ASN A 277 -0.22 -8.39 7.82
C ASN A 277 0.16 -7.12 8.58
N SER A 278 0.85 -7.30 9.71
CA SER A 278 1.36 -6.18 10.50
C SER A 278 2.32 -5.29 9.69
N LEU A 279 2.51 -4.07 10.18
CA LEU A 279 3.44 -3.11 9.63
C LEU A 279 4.87 -3.69 9.60
N TYR A 280 5.53 -3.61 8.44
CA TYR A 280 6.91 -4.03 8.23
C TYR A 280 7.82 -2.93 7.69
N GLN A 281 7.26 -1.76 7.36
CA GLN A 281 8.02 -0.60 6.91
C GLN A 281 8.67 0.10 8.10
N GLN A 282 9.95 0.47 7.98
CA GLN A 282 10.64 1.26 9.00
C GLN A 282 10.22 2.71 8.91
N LEU A 283 9.48 3.17 9.90
CA LEU A 283 8.93 4.51 9.99
C LEU A 283 9.52 5.25 11.19
N GLN A 284 9.40 6.56 11.18
CA GLN A 284 9.71 7.43 12.30
C GLN A 284 8.67 8.52 12.43
N LEU A 285 8.12 8.70 13.63
CA LEU A 285 7.31 9.86 13.96
C LEU A 285 8.23 11.03 14.27
N PHE A 286 8.05 12.16 13.58
CA PHE A 286 8.91 13.34 13.77
C PHE A 286 8.11 14.62 13.83
N HIS A 287 8.64 15.62 14.53
CA HIS A 287 8.00 16.92 14.63
C HIS A 287 8.49 17.84 13.49
N THR A 288 7.53 18.39 12.73
CA THR A 288 7.82 19.36 11.66
C THR A 288 7.75 20.78 12.18
N ASN A 289 8.30 21.74 11.45
CA ASN A 289 8.25 23.15 11.85
C ASN A 289 6.87 23.80 11.65
N THR A 290 6.02 23.28 10.76
CA THR A 290 4.78 23.96 10.33
C THR A 290 3.51 23.11 10.46
N LYS A 291 3.64 21.77 10.41
CA LYS A 291 2.49 20.85 10.36
C LYS A 291 2.32 20.04 11.66
N GLY A 292 3.13 20.30 12.67
CA GLY A 292 3.18 19.49 13.88
C GLY A 292 3.78 18.11 13.63
N TRP A 293 3.22 17.06 14.18
CA TRP A 293 3.71 15.69 14.04
C TRP A 293 3.45 15.13 12.65
N ALA A 294 4.41 14.37 12.14
CA ALA A 294 4.39 13.74 10.82
C ALA A 294 5.12 12.41 10.83
N LEU A 295 4.87 11.56 9.85
CA LEU A 295 5.59 10.32 9.64
C LEU A 295 6.53 10.42 8.45
N ARG A 296 7.75 9.88 8.59
CA ARG A 296 8.68 9.70 7.48
C ARG A 296 9.15 8.25 7.39
N VAL A 297 9.55 7.86 6.19
CA VAL A 297 10.10 6.53 5.92
C VAL A 297 11.61 6.55 6.16
N LEU A 298 12.16 5.45 6.69
CA LEU A 298 13.60 5.35 6.95
C LEU A 298 14.39 4.65 5.84
N HIS A 299 13.70 4.08 4.84
CA HIS A 299 14.26 3.44 3.65
C HIS A 299 13.40 3.73 2.43
N ASP A 300 13.90 3.48 1.23
CA ASP A 300 13.09 3.62 0.01
C ASP A 300 11.96 2.59 -0.01
N ILE A 301 10.74 3.02 -0.36
CA ILE A 301 9.56 2.15 -0.49
C ILE A 301 9.14 2.08 -1.97
N PRO A 302 9.07 0.88 -2.57
CA PRO A 302 8.63 0.72 -3.95
C PRO A 302 7.16 1.07 -4.17
N TYR A 303 6.84 1.55 -5.37
CA TYR A 303 5.47 1.81 -5.82
C TYR A 303 4.56 0.60 -5.63
N GLY A 304 3.37 0.85 -5.09
CA GLY A 304 2.34 -0.15 -4.81
C GLY A 304 2.51 -0.91 -3.50
N SER A 305 3.58 -0.64 -2.73
CA SER A 305 3.77 -1.28 -1.42
C SER A 305 2.69 -0.87 -0.44
N PHE A 306 2.17 -1.82 0.32
CA PHE A 306 1.32 -1.56 1.47
C PHE A 306 2.14 -0.87 2.57
N ILE A 307 1.59 0.16 3.18
CA ILE A 307 2.22 0.88 4.29
C ILE A 307 1.59 0.41 5.60
N ASN A 308 0.35 0.81 5.87
CA ASN A 308 -0.45 0.37 7.01
C ASN A 308 -1.94 0.65 6.77
N ALA A 309 -2.78 0.36 7.76
CA ALA A 309 -4.19 0.71 7.76
C ALA A 309 -4.46 1.90 8.68
N TYR A 310 -5.45 2.73 8.32
CA TYR A 310 -6.01 3.74 9.21
C TYR A 310 -6.93 3.06 10.22
N VAL A 311 -6.63 3.23 11.50
CA VAL A 311 -7.32 2.56 12.60
C VAL A 311 -7.85 3.60 13.57
N GLY A 312 -9.06 3.40 14.06
CA GLY A 312 -9.72 4.27 15.02
C GLY A 312 -10.89 3.59 15.74
N GLU A 313 -11.61 4.36 16.52
CA GLU A 313 -12.90 3.98 17.08
C GLU A 313 -13.98 4.23 16.02
N LEU A 314 -14.79 3.22 15.72
CA LEU A 314 -15.91 3.34 14.81
C LEU A 314 -17.08 4.04 15.51
N ILE A 315 -17.52 5.15 14.94
CA ILE A 315 -18.58 6.01 15.48
C ILE A 315 -19.59 6.39 14.39
N THR A 316 -20.77 6.78 14.81
CA THR A 316 -21.79 7.33 13.91
C THR A 316 -21.51 8.80 13.58
N GLU A 317 -22.16 9.34 12.54
CA GLU A 317 -22.09 10.74 12.18
C GLU A 317 -22.55 11.65 13.31
N GLN A 318 -23.62 11.28 14.02
CA GLN A 318 -24.14 12.03 15.18
C GLN A 318 -23.12 12.09 16.34
N MET A 319 -22.37 11.01 16.57
CA MET A 319 -21.28 11.01 17.56
C MET A 319 -20.11 11.88 17.11
N ALA A 320 -19.76 11.83 15.82
CA ALA A 320 -18.68 12.63 15.26
C ALA A 320 -18.96 14.13 15.32
N ALA A 321 -20.22 14.56 15.15
CA ALA A 321 -20.64 15.94 15.25
C ALA A 321 -20.37 16.58 16.63
N LYS A 322 -20.31 15.76 17.68
CA LYS A 322 -20.01 16.19 19.05
C LYS A 322 -18.52 16.11 19.41
N ARG A 323 -17.65 15.69 18.46
CA ARG A 323 -16.22 15.50 18.67
C ARG A 323 -15.40 16.51 17.87
N ASP A 324 -14.12 16.64 18.24
CA ASP A 324 -13.16 17.42 17.47
C ASP A 324 -12.94 16.74 16.11
N PHE A 325 -13.04 17.49 15.02
CA PHE A 325 -12.90 16.97 13.65
C PHE A 325 -11.48 16.48 13.29
N LYS A 326 -10.50 16.76 14.15
CA LYS A 326 -9.14 16.23 14.00
C LYS A 326 -9.15 14.71 14.10
N TYR A 327 -8.41 14.04 13.22
CA TYR A 327 -8.27 12.58 13.19
C TYR A 327 -9.52 11.78 12.81
N LEU A 328 -10.53 12.42 12.21
CA LEU A 328 -11.71 11.74 11.67
C LEU A 328 -11.47 11.26 10.23
N ALA A 329 -11.83 10.02 9.91
CA ALA A 329 -11.82 9.47 8.57
C ALA A 329 -13.17 8.82 8.24
N ILE A 330 -13.83 9.28 7.16
CA ILE A 330 -15.16 8.81 6.75
C ILE A 330 -15.03 7.47 6.04
N LEU A 331 -15.88 6.50 6.40
CA LEU A 331 -15.97 5.15 5.82
C LEU A 331 -17.02 5.05 4.69
N ASP A 332 -17.34 6.12 4.02
CA ASP A 332 -18.38 6.11 2.99
C ASP A 332 -17.90 5.46 1.68
N HIS A 333 -18.00 4.13 1.60
CA HIS A 333 -17.77 3.39 0.36
C HIS A 333 -19.01 3.33 -0.54
N LYS A 334 -20.22 3.39 0.03
CA LYS A 334 -21.49 3.25 -0.69
C LYS A 334 -21.77 4.47 -1.58
N SER A 335 -21.52 5.68 -1.09
CA SER A 335 -21.69 6.91 -1.88
C SER A 335 -20.65 7.02 -3.01
N HIS A 336 -19.47 6.43 -2.85
CA HIS A 336 -18.48 6.33 -3.92
C HIS A 336 -18.98 5.51 -5.11
N LEU A 337 -19.66 4.40 -4.89
CA LEU A 337 -20.20 3.54 -5.94
C LEU A 337 -21.36 4.21 -6.68
N THR A 338 -22.28 4.86 -5.95
CA THR A 338 -23.44 5.55 -6.56
C THR A 338 -23.07 6.81 -7.33
N ALA A 339 -22.08 7.57 -6.85
CA ALA A 339 -21.61 8.77 -7.54
C ALA A 339 -20.88 8.48 -8.85
N THR A 340 -20.12 7.36 -8.92
CA THR A 340 -19.48 6.89 -10.16
C THR A 340 -20.54 6.51 -11.21
N ASN A 341 -21.59 5.80 -10.81
CA ASN A 341 -22.67 5.38 -11.71
C ASN A 341 -23.47 6.57 -12.27
N ASN A 342 -23.65 7.65 -11.52
CA ASN A 342 -24.37 8.84 -11.98
C ASN A 342 -23.53 9.76 -12.89
N LYS A 343 -22.18 9.78 -12.76
CA LYS A 343 -21.30 10.56 -13.64
C LYS A 343 -21.14 9.94 -15.01
N ASN A 344 -21.06 8.60 -15.10
CA ASN A 344 -20.92 7.87 -16.35
C ASN A 344 -22.13 8.03 -17.28
N ARG A 345 -23.31 8.43 -16.77
CA ARG A 345 -24.48 8.75 -17.60
C ARG A 345 -24.46 10.13 -18.27
N LYS A 346 -23.59 11.06 -17.86
CA LYS A 346 -23.56 12.44 -18.39
C LYS A 346 -22.36 12.79 -19.27
N GLU A 347 -21.31 11.92 -19.38
CA GLU A 347 -20.07 12.26 -20.10
C GLU A 347 -19.72 11.31 -21.25
N SER A 348 -20.70 10.87 -22.06
CA SER A 348 -20.43 10.08 -23.28
C SER A 348 -19.98 10.92 -24.48
N SER A 349 -19.36 12.07 -24.29
CA SER A 349 -18.67 12.76 -25.39
C SER A 349 -17.56 13.65 -24.87
N ILE A 350 -16.33 13.20 -24.94
CA ILE A 350 -15.12 13.96 -25.34
C ILE A 350 -13.93 12.99 -25.39
N LYS A 351 -13.29 12.98 -26.56
CA LYS A 351 -12.11 12.19 -26.94
C LYS A 351 -10.81 12.83 -26.45
N ASN A 352 -9.83 11.96 -26.16
CA ASN A 352 -8.38 12.03 -26.43
C ASN A 352 -7.39 12.31 -25.29
N LYS A 353 -6.48 11.33 -25.18
CA LYS A 353 -5.02 11.34 -25.00
C LYS A 353 -4.41 11.09 -23.62
N LEU A 354 -3.47 10.22 -23.69
CA LEU A 354 -2.29 9.71 -22.90
C LEU A 354 -1.76 10.45 -21.64
N ASP A 355 -2.38 11.52 -21.18
CA ASP A 355 -2.07 12.19 -19.91
C ASP A 355 -2.96 11.71 -18.75
N ASP A 356 -3.74 10.65 -18.95
CA ASP A 356 -4.93 10.31 -18.19
C ASP A 356 -4.69 9.70 -16.81
N VAL A 357 -3.53 9.13 -16.51
CA VAL A 357 -3.28 8.60 -15.16
C VAL A 357 -3.19 9.74 -14.13
N ARG A 358 -2.70 10.91 -14.51
CA ARG A 358 -2.70 12.12 -13.66
C ARG A 358 -4.08 12.74 -13.54
N ILE A 359 -4.90 12.64 -14.58
CA ILE A 359 -6.25 13.19 -14.64
C ILE A 359 -7.25 12.32 -13.89
N LEU A 360 -7.06 11.00 -13.84
CA LEU A 360 -7.86 10.07 -13.03
C LEU A 360 -7.82 10.42 -11.54
N HIS A 361 -6.65 10.77 -10.99
CA HIS A 361 -6.55 11.28 -9.63
C HIS A 361 -7.28 12.63 -9.42
N ALA A 362 -7.49 13.40 -10.47
CA ALA A 362 -8.17 14.70 -10.38
C ALA A 362 -9.68 14.61 -10.67
N LYS A 363 -10.13 13.69 -11.53
CA LYS A 363 -11.55 13.54 -11.91
C LYS A 363 -12.39 12.76 -10.89
N ASN A 364 -11.79 11.83 -10.16
CA ASN A 364 -12.45 11.07 -9.10
C ASN A 364 -12.40 11.79 -7.73
N ARG A 365 -12.25 13.11 -7.72
CA ARG A 365 -12.57 13.93 -6.56
C ARG A 365 -14.08 13.92 -6.41
N ILE A 366 -14.61 12.90 -5.74
CA ILE A 366 -15.94 13.05 -5.15
C ILE A 366 -15.75 14.12 -4.09
N PRO A 367 -16.45 15.26 -4.19
CA PRO A 367 -16.50 16.16 -3.06
C PRO A 367 -17.02 15.27 -1.94
N VAL A 368 -16.24 15.11 -0.87
CA VAL A 368 -16.78 14.74 0.40
C VAL A 368 -17.82 15.86 0.62
N LYS A 369 -19.05 15.61 0.22
CA LYS A 369 -20.18 16.39 0.71
C LYS A 369 -19.95 16.32 2.18
N CYS A 370 -19.62 17.47 2.78
CA CYS A 370 -19.44 17.56 4.20
C CYS A 370 -20.72 16.96 4.78
N CYS A 371 -20.66 15.69 5.20
CA CYS A 371 -21.80 15.01 5.82
C CYS A 371 -22.14 15.67 7.16
N ILE A 372 -21.38 16.66 7.56
CA ILE A 372 -21.76 17.62 8.58
C ILE A 372 -22.71 18.59 7.89
N ARG A 373 -23.97 18.17 7.65
CA ARG A 373 -25.05 19.08 7.38
C ARG A 373 -25.03 20.12 8.49
N SER A 374 -25.08 21.38 8.11
CA SER A 374 -25.08 22.55 8.95
C SER A 374 -25.95 22.31 10.19
N LEU A 375 -25.28 22.11 11.33
CA LEU A 375 -25.91 21.90 12.65
C LEU A 375 -26.63 23.15 13.17
N ASN A 376 -26.85 24.16 12.30
CA ASN A 376 -27.43 25.43 12.70
C ASN A 376 -28.88 25.63 12.27
N ASP A 377 -29.54 24.67 11.63
CA ASP A 377 -30.92 24.86 11.18
C ASP A 377 -31.88 23.78 11.70
N THR A 378 -31.91 23.53 13.00
CA THR A 378 -33.16 23.07 13.66
C THR A 378 -33.04 23.23 15.17
N GLN A 379 -33.34 24.40 15.67
CA GLN A 379 -34.07 24.50 16.92
C GLN A 379 -35.56 24.26 16.61
N THR A 380 -36.00 23.04 16.80
CA THR A 380 -37.38 22.72 17.19
C THR A 380 -37.29 21.58 18.18
N ASP A 381 -37.53 21.97 19.43
CA ASP A 381 -37.77 21.05 20.54
C ASP A 381 -38.95 20.13 20.18
N ASN A 382 -38.69 18.84 20.05
CA ASN A 382 -39.65 17.78 20.32
C ASN A 382 -38.87 16.60 20.88
N GLU A 383 -38.95 16.43 22.17
CA GLU A 383 -38.64 15.23 22.92
C GLU A 383 -39.60 14.12 22.48
N ASP A 384 -39.10 12.87 22.55
CA ASP A 384 -39.83 11.63 22.41
C ASP A 384 -40.08 11.11 20.98
N ASP A 385 -39.07 10.37 20.44
CA ASP A 385 -39.33 9.09 19.74
C ASP A 385 -38.04 8.29 19.65
N ASP A 386 -37.84 7.37 20.61
CA ASP A 386 -36.81 6.31 20.56
C ASP A 386 -37.24 5.22 19.56
N ASN A 387 -37.34 5.55 18.29
CA ASN A 387 -37.35 4.58 17.19
C ASN A 387 -36.06 4.75 16.40
N ASP A 388 -35.01 4.05 16.85
CA ASP A 388 -33.82 3.75 16.04
C ASP A 388 -34.20 2.87 14.85
N GLU A 389 -34.95 3.36 13.89
CA GLU A 389 -34.97 2.83 12.55
C GLU A 389 -33.60 3.14 11.97
N ASP A 390 -32.80 2.08 11.75
CA ASP A 390 -31.50 2.11 11.06
C ASP A 390 -31.66 2.86 9.72
N ASP A 391 -31.39 4.17 9.74
CA ASP A 391 -31.35 4.99 8.54
C ASP A 391 -30.19 4.47 7.68
N ASP A 392 -30.53 3.64 6.67
CA ASP A 392 -29.57 2.94 5.78
C ASP A 392 -28.63 3.90 5.03
N ASP A 393 -28.83 5.22 5.15
CA ASP A 393 -28.03 6.28 4.56
C ASP A 393 -27.01 6.93 5.53
N SER A 394 -26.93 6.52 6.81
CA SER A 394 -25.97 7.08 7.76
C SER A 394 -24.53 6.62 7.47
N CYS A 395 -23.58 7.58 7.44
CA CYS A 395 -22.16 7.29 7.28
C CYS A 395 -21.52 6.90 8.60
N PHE A 396 -20.55 5.97 8.55
CA PHE A 396 -19.67 5.65 9.69
C PHE A 396 -18.33 6.38 9.56
N ILE A 397 -17.74 6.67 10.69
CA ILE A 397 -16.52 7.46 10.82
C ILE A 397 -15.55 6.74 11.74
N LEU A 398 -14.26 6.73 11.38
CA LEU A 398 -13.17 6.32 12.27
C LEU A 398 -12.63 7.55 12.99
N ASP A 399 -12.67 7.53 14.33
CA ASP A 399 -12.05 8.52 15.18
C ASP A 399 -10.75 7.96 15.77
N ALA A 400 -9.62 8.50 15.31
CA ALA A 400 -8.30 8.11 15.78
C ALA A 400 -7.73 9.04 16.86
N LYS A 401 -8.54 9.90 17.49
CA LYS A 401 -8.07 10.86 18.50
C LYS A 401 -7.55 10.18 19.77
N HIS A 402 -8.32 9.29 20.36
CA HIS A 402 -7.98 8.62 21.63
C HIS A 402 -7.51 7.18 21.44
N TYR A 403 -7.88 6.56 20.34
CA TYR A 403 -7.50 5.20 20.00
C TYR A 403 -7.24 5.12 18.48
N GLY A 404 -6.06 4.66 18.07
CA GLY A 404 -5.72 4.57 16.65
C GLY A 404 -4.34 4.01 16.38
N SER A 405 -3.99 3.88 15.10
CA SER A 405 -2.66 3.48 14.66
C SER A 405 -1.77 4.70 14.40
N ILE A 406 -0.55 4.45 13.97
CA ILE A 406 0.40 5.50 13.60
C ILE A 406 -0.08 6.36 12.43
N SER A 407 -0.99 5.85 11.61
CA SER A 407 -1.55 6.57 10.44
C SER A 407 -2.30 7.86 10.79
N ARG A 408 -2.70 8.04 12.05
CA ARG A 408 -3.29 9.30 12.53
C ARG A 408 -2.38 10.52 12.32
N PHE A 409 -1.08 10.30 12.17
CA PHE A 409 -0.07 11.36 11.98
C PHE A 409 0.28 11.61 10.50
N TYR A 410 -0.46 11.03 9.55
CA TYR A 410 -0.28 11.36 8.14
C TYR A 410 -0.86 12.73 7.83
N ASN A 411 -0.01 13.64 7.38
CA ASN A 411 -0.43 14.96 6.97
C ASN A 411 -1.04 14.98 5.57
N HIS A 412 -1.80 16.02 5.28
CA HIS A 412 -2.28 16.28 3.95
C HIS A 412 -1.17 16.71 2.99
N SER A 413 -1.26 16.27 1.75
CA SER A 413 -0.56 16.86 0.62
C SER A 413 -1.42 16.90 -0.63
N CYS A 414 -1.41 18.03 -1.35
CA CYS A 414 -2.02 18.15 -2.67
C CYS A 414 -1.29 17.33 -3.74
N LYS A 415 -0.08 16.82 -3.42
CA LYS A 415 0.70 15.86 -4.21
C LYS A 415 1.11 14.69 -3.33
N PRO A 416 0.16 13.81 -2.99
CA PRO A 416 0.38 12.72 -2.03
C PRO A 416 1.36 11.68 -2.56
N ASN A 417 1.95 10.89 -1.66
CA ASN A 417 2.78 9.73 -1.99
C ASN A 417 2.13 8.41 -1.56
N VAL A 418 1.00 8.47 -0.88
CA VAL A 418 0.15 7.31 -0.63
C VAL A 418 -1.29 7.58 -1.05
N HIS A 419 -2.01 6.52 -1.41
CA HIS A 419 -3.45 6.55 -1.69
C HIS A 419 -4.19 5.59 -0.78
N ILE A 420 -5.47 5.86 -0.60
CA ILE A 420 -6.39 5.00 0.16
C ILE A 420 -6.92 3.90 -0.74
N GLN A 421 -7.06 2.71 -0.16
CA GLN A 421 -7.73 1.57 -0.75
C GLN A 421 -8.67 0.94 0.27
N ASN A 422 -9.94 0.85 -0.05
CA ASN A 422 -10.92 0.11 0.75
C ASN A 422 -10.71 -1.39 0.57
N VAL A 423 -10.54 -2.10 1.69
CA VAL A 423 -10.30 -3.54 1.71
C VAL A 423 -11.29 -4.22 2.64
N PHE A 424 -11.96 -5.24 2.15
CA PHE A 424 -12.93 -6.06 2.90
C PHE A 424 -12.27 -7.36 3.33
N ILE A 425 -12.26 -7.63 4.64
CA ILE A 425 -11.59 -8.80 5.22
C ILE A 425 -12.61 -9.72 5.87
N ASN A 426 -13.04 -9.42 7.10
CA ASN A 426 -13.99 -10.23 7.88
C ASN A 426 -15.44 -9.71 7.77
N SER A 427 -15.69 -8.75 6.90
CA SER A 427 -17.01 -8.27 6.52
C SER A 427 -17.01 -7.93 5.05
N HIS A 428 -18.10 -8.26 4.35
CA HIS A 428 -18.33 -7.82 2.96
C HIS A 428 -19.35 -6.68 2.90
N ASN A 429 -19.76 -6.15 4.06
CA ASN A 429 -20.62 -4.99 4.14
C ASN A 429 -19.85 -3.75 3.65
N PRO A 430 -20.31 -3.06 2.60
CA PRO A 430 -19.64 -1.89 2.04
C PRO A 430 -19.52 -0.71 3.01
N ARG A 431 -20.26 -0.72 4.12
CA ARG A 431 -20.18 0.30 5.19
C ARG A 431 -18.92 0.16 6.07
N PHE A 432 -18.24 -1.00 6.07
CA PHE A 432 -17.14 -1.30 7.01
C PHE A 432 -15.86 -1.78 6.32
N PRO A 433 -15.32 -1.03 5.36
CA PRO A 433 -14.02 -1.35 4.79
C PRO A 433 -12.89 -1.05 5.79
N VAL A 434 -11.79 -1.77 5.65
CA VAL A 434 -10.50 -1.35 6.20
C VAL A 434 -9.91 -0.29 5.26
N ILE A 435 -9.57 0.88 5.80
CA ILE A 435 -8.88 1.94 5.05
C ILE A 435 -7.39 1.60 4.99
N ALA A 436 -6.96 1.01 3.90
CA ALA A 436 -5.57 0.63 3.68
C ALA A 436 -4.82 1.71 2.88
N LEU A 437 -3.55 1.94 3.21
CA LEU A 437 -2.71 2.96 2.60
C LEU A 437 -1.58 2.30 1.80
N PHE A 438 -1.49 2.67 0.52
CA PHE A 438 -0.52 2.14 -0.44
C PHE A 438 0.32 3.24 -1.06
N ALA A 439 1.60 2.97 -1.30
CA ALA A 439 2.48 3.89 -2.00
C ALA A 439 2.01 4.10 -3.45
N CYS A 440 1.66 5.34 -3.83
CA CYS A 440 1.22 5.69 -5.18
C CYS A 440 2.39 6.07 -6.13
N ARG A 441 3.60 6.02 -5.62
CA ARG A 441 4.89 6.15 -6.32
C ARG A 441 6.00 5.58 -5.45
N ASN A 442 7.21 5.50 -5.97
CA ASN A 442 8.36 5.23 -5.10
C ASN A 442 8.52 6.36 -4.08
N ILE A 443 8.68 6.00 -2.79
CA ILE A 443 8.89 6.95 -1.69
C ILE A 443 10.36 6.83 -1.26
N ARG A 444 11.06 7.96 -1.16
CA ARG A 444 12.47 7.97 -0.80
C ARG A 444 12.68 7.95 0.71
N ALA A 445 13.76 7.33 1.13
CA ALA A 445 14.19 7.39 2.52
C ALA A 445 14.28 8.84 3.01
N GLY A 446 13.74 9.12 4.19
CA GLY A 446 13.61 10.46 4.76
C GLY A 446 12.38 11.25 4.33
N GLU A 447 11.63 10.78 3.31
CA GLU A 447 10.45 11.48 2.82
C GLU A 447 9.26 11.32 3.78
N GLU A 448 8.54 12.43 4.01
CA GLU A 448 7.29 12.43 4.77
C GLU A 448 6.20 11.68 4.01
N ILE A 449 5.43 10.85 4.71
CA ILE A 449 4.25 10.17 4.16
C ILE A 449 3.05 11.10 4.25
N CYS A 450 2.42 11.35 3.11
CA CYS A 450 1.27 12.23 3.01
C CYS A 450 0.19 11.63 2.11
N TRP A 451 -1.08 11.88 2.45
CA TRP A 451 -2.24 11.54 1.65
C TRP A 451 -3.08 12.77 1.30
N ASP A 452 -4.01 12.67 0.36
CA ASP A 452 -4.99 13.73 0.13
C ASP A 452 -6.18 13.49 1.08
N TYR A 453 -6.50 14.45 1.94
CA TYR A 453 -7.65 14.39 2.84
C TYR A 453 -8.99 14.47 2.08
N ASN A 454 -8.94 14.78 0.77
CA ASN A 454 -10.11 14.92 -0.10
C ASN A 454 -11.14 15.96 0.37
N TYR A 455 -10.75 16.88 1.24
CA TYR A 455 -11.65 17.97 1.61
C TYR A 455 -11.94 18.89 0.43
N SER A 456 -13.21 19.27 0.29
CA SER A 456 -13.61 20.34 -0.62
C SER A 456 -13.39 21.69 0.07
N VAL A 457 -12.66 22.58 -0.59
CA VAL A 457 -12.42 23.93 -0.05
C VAL A 457 -13.76 24.64 0.20
N GLY A 458 -13.95 25.14 1.43
CA GLY A 458 -15.19 25.81 1.83
C GLY A 458 -16.34 24.87 2.22
N CYS A 459 -16.09 23.55 2.38
CA CYS A 459 -17.13 22.61 2.82
C CYS A 459 -17.58 22.82 4.28
N MET A 460 -16.77 23.47 5.11
CA MET A 460 -17.12 23.83 6.47
C MET A 460 -17.30 25.35 6.57
N PRO A 461 -18.52 25.84 6.82
CA PRO A 461 -18.77 27.26 7.05
C PRO A 461 -17.95 27.77 8.24
N ASN A 462 -17.38 28.96 8.12
CA ASN A 462 -16.61 29.62 9.19
C ASN A 462 -15.30 28.93 9.63
N VAL A 463 -14.88 27.82 8.94
CA VAL A 463 -13.59 27.19 9.19
C VAL A 463 -12.67 27.44 7.99
N ARG A 464 -11.52 28.04 8.25
CA ARG A 464 -10.47 28.22 7.26
C ARG A 464 -9.17 27.59 7.75
N ILE A 465 -8.66 26.64 6.99
CA ILE A 465 -7.36 26.03 7.24
C ILE A 465 -6.53 26.16 5.96
N ASP A 466 -5.42 26.89 6.04
CA ASP A 466 -4.50 27.02 4.93
C ASP A 466 -3.63 25.76 4.77
N CYS A 467 -3.38 25.37 3.53
CA CYS A 467 -2.60 24.19 3.22
C CYS A 467 -1.10 24.46 3.33
N GLN A 468 -0.42 23.73 4.19
CA GLN A 468 1.04 23.83 4.43
C GLN A 468 1.85 22.78 3.67
N CYS A 469 1.29 22.14 2.63
CA CYS A 469 1.97 21.00 1.96
C CYS A 469 3.13 21.42 1.03
N GLN A 470 3.21 22.68 0.65
CA GLN A 470 4.27 23.25 -0.24
C GLN A 470 4.42 22.52 -1.59
N ALA A 471 3.41 21.75 -2.02
CA ALA A 471 3.44 21.07 -3.31
C ALA A 471 3.30 22.08 -4.45
N SER A 472 3.93 21.79 -5.61
CA SER A 472 3.84 22.65 -6.81
C SER A 472 2.42 22.87 -7.32
N ASN A 473 1.49 21.95 -7.02
CA ASN A 473 0.06 22.01 -7.33
C ASN A 473 -0.80 22.26 -6.07
N CYS A 474 -0.23 22.93 -5.05
CA CYS A 474 -0.95 23.17 -3.81
C CYS A 474 -2.21 24.00 -4.06
N ARG A 475 -3.33 23.58 -3.43
CA ARG A 475 -4.61 24.28 -3.50
C ARG A 475 -4.64 25.57 -2.63
N GLY A 476 -3.61 25.80 -1.82
CA GLY A 476 -3.48 26.93 -0.90
C GLY A 476 -4.35 26.82 0.35
N ARG A 477 -5.46 26.09 0.27
CA ARG A 477 -6.45 25.94 1.35
C ARG A 477 -6.93 24.49 1.45
N LEU A 478 -7.17 24.02 2.69
CA LEU A 478 -7.78 22.71 2.98
C LEU A 478 -9.30 22.81 3.13
N LEU A 479 -9.75 23.73 4.01
CA LEU A 479 -11.15 23.97 4.37
C LEU A 479 -11.55 25.41 4.14
#